data_100cecaf3f82aabb0c461f3f372b8986
#
_entry.id   100cecaf3f82aabb0c461f3f372b8986
#
_cell.length_a   1.000
_cell.length_b   1.000
_cell.length_c   1.000
_cell.angle_alpha   90.00
_cell.angle_beta   90.00
_cell.angle_gamma   90.00
#
_symmetry.space_group_name_H-M   'P 1'
#
loop_
_entity.id
_entity.type
_entity.pdbx_description
1 polymer ?
#
loop_
_entity_poly.entity_id
_entity_poly.type
_entity_poly.pdbx_seq_one_letter_code
_entity_poly.pdbx_strand_id
1 'polypeptide(L)'
;LETAVPMSVGLVPRTESDLYDGMWTLVWESQEQAKEGWEEWIAGPAASWTEKTSNIISCGASDNGEEANYGFDVNVYRAASEPDTEPGGVVGFMFCSFTDGFGKAELVSGLDTFNGWIDAGQEMAGTGSPYFYTIHVPDFETPIQGSSIGSYDYAFHQFWDSEESREMGAQLFEDTAPEIDGPQPDCSEMLLFDSVPFRTPQI
;
A
#
# COMPACT_ATOMS: atom_id res chain seq x y z
N LEU A 1 -9.08 -22.47 0.86
CA LEU A 1 -7.63 -22.59 0.77
C LEU A 1 -7.10 -23.15 2.07
N GLU A 2 -6.13 -24.07 2.02
CA GLU A 2 -5.40 -24.52 3.20
C GLU A 2 -4.39 -23.44 3.63
N THR A 3 -3.76 -22.81 2.65
CA THR A 3 -2.88 -21.65 2.85
C THR A 3 -3.74 -20.41 3.12
N ALA A 4 -3.70 -19.95 4.35
CA ALA A 4 -4.50 -18.81 4.76
C ALA A 4 -3.88 -17.48 4.31
N VAL A 5 -4.66 -16.62 3.67
CA VAL A 5 -4.30 -15.21 3.48
C VAL A 5 -4.48 -14.51 4.82
N PRO A 6 -3.42 -14.00 5.46
CA PRO A 6 -3.55 -13.34 6.75
C PRO A 6 -4.41 -12.08 6.70
N MET A 7 -4.26 -11.28 5.63
CA MET A 7 -5.00 -10.03 5.46
C MET A 7 -5.45 -9.85 4.01
N SER A 8 -6.65 -9.34 3.83
CA SER A 8 -7.24 -9.03 2.53
C SER A 8 -8.04 -7.75 2.60
N VAL A 9 -7.72 -6.78 1.74
CA VAL A 9 -8.29 -5.43 1.74
C VAL A 9 -8.68 -5.02 0.32
N GLY A 10 -9.89 -4.52 0.16
CA GLY A 10 -10.31 -3.78 -1.02
C GLY A 10 -9.93 -2.31 -0.86
N LEU A 11 -9.46 -1.70 -1.93
CA LEU A 11 -9.13 -0.28 -2.00
C LEU A 11 -9.97 0.36 -3.08
N VAL A 12 -10.81 1.32 -2.69
CA VAL A 12 -11.69 2.08 -3.58
C VAL A 12 -11.05 3.43 -3.85
N PRO A 13 -10.69 3.75 -5.11
CA PRO A 13 -10.03 5.01 -5.41
C PRO A 13 -10.94 6.20 -5.16
N ARG A 14 -10.43 7.26 -4.55
CA ARG A 14 -11.16 8.52 -4.33
C ARG A 14 -11.17 9.42 -5.55
N THR A 15 -10.28 9.15 -6.50
CA THR A 15 -10.23 9.83 -7.80
C THR A 15 -10.55 8.80 -8.87
N GLU A 16 -11.45 9.13 -9.80
CA GLU A 16 -11.77 8.27 -10.94
C GLU A 16 -10.50 7.91 -11.73
N SER A 17 -10.39 6.65 -12.10
CA SER A 17 -9.29 6.11 -12.91
C SER A 17 -9.87 5.38 -14.12
N ASP A 18 -9.29 5.62 -15.29
CA ASP A 18 -9.62 4.87 -16.50
C ASP A 18 -9.02 3.45 -16.51
N LEU A 19 -8.16 3.13 -15.52
CA LEU A 19 -7.42 1.88 -15.47
C LEU A 19 -8.08 0.82 -14.58
N TYR A 20 -8.75 1.25 -13.51
CA TYR A 20 -9.37 0.36 -12.53
C TYR A 20 -10.43 1.08 -11.70
N ASP A 21 -11.44 0.34 -11.27
CA ASP A 21 -12.48 0.79 -10.32
C ASP A 21 -12.09 0.51 -8.86
N GLY A 22 -11.09 -0.33 -8.64
CA GLY A 22 -10.58 -0.69 -7.33
C GLY A 22 -9.37 -1.61 -7.41
N MET A 23 -8.72 -1.79 -6.28
CA MET A 23 -7.63 -2.74 -6.12
C MET A 23 -7.98 -3.75 -5.01
N TRP A 24 -7.59 -4.98 -5.21
CA TRP A 24 -7.70 -6.01 -4.18
C TRP A 24 -6.30 -6.39 -3.71
N THR A 25 -5.99 -6.07 -2.47
CA THR A 25 -4.70 -6.34 -1.86
C THR A 25 -4.78 -7.59 -0.99
N LEU A 26 -3.85 -8.49 -1.20
CA LEU A 26 -3.62 -9.67 -0.38
C LEU A 26 -2.24 -9.54 0.28
N VAL A 27 -2.18 -9.73 1.59
CA VAL A 27 -0.91 -9.68 2.34
C VAL A 27 -0.60 -11.07 2.86
N TRP A 28 0.62 -11.52 2.59
CA TRP A 28 1.14 -12.83 2.96
C TRP A 28 2.35 -12.64 3.88
N GLU A 29 2.65 -13.64 4.69
CA GLU A 29 3.81 -13.60 5.59
C GLU A 29 5.14 -13.77 4.84
N SER A 30 5.10 -14.38 3.65
CA SER A 30 6.27 -14.59 2.80
C SER A 30 5.88 -14.76 1.33
N GLN A 31 6.84 -14.57 0.43
CA GLN A 31 6.69 -14.86 -1.00
C GLN A 31 6.36 -16.35 -1.26
N GLU A 32 6.95 -17.27 -0.48
CA GLU A 32 6.67 -18.70 -0.59
C GLU A 32 5.21 -19.00 -0.26
N GLN A 33 4.69 -18.42 0.82
CA GLN A 33 3.29 -18.56 1.20
C GLN A 33 2.35 -17.94 0.17
N ALA A 34 2.70 -16.77 -0.39
CA ALA A 34 1.94 -16.17 -1.48
C ALA A 34 1.86 -17.09 -2.71
N LYS A 35 2.98 -17.67 -3.11
CA LYS A 35 3.06 -18.60 -4.23
C LYS A 35 2.19 -19.83 -3.99
N GLU A 36 2.32 -20.47 -2.82
CA GLU A 36 1.48 -21.64 -2.45
C GLU A 36 -0.01 -21.29 -2.47
N GLY A 37 -0.40 -20.15 -1.90
CA GLY A 37 -1.78 -19.69 -1.90
C GLY A 37 -2.34 -19.43 -3.29
N TRP A 38 -1.54 -18.88 -4.20
CA TRP A 38 -1.93 -18.71 -5.61
C TRP A 38 -2.05 -20.04 -6.35
N GLU A 39 -1.13 -20.98 -6.13
CA GLU A 39 -1.22 -22.33 -6.71
C GLU A 39 -2.49 -23.05 -6.25
N GLU A 40 -2.83 -23.00 -4.97
CA GLU A 40 -4.10 -23.55 -4.44
C GLU A 40 -5.33 -22.87 -5.04
N TRP A 41 -5.28 -21.53 -5.19
CA TRP A 41 -6.37 -20.77 -5.78
C TRP A 41 -6.65 -21.21 -7.21
N ILE A 42 -5.61 -21.28 -8.05
CA ILE A 42 -5.70 -21.66 -9.45
C ILE A 42 -6.17 -23.12 -9.60
N ALA A 43 -5.65 -24.02 -8.75
CA ALA A 43 -5.98 -25.44 -8.81
C ALA A 43 -7.43 -25.77 -8.39
N GLY A 44 -8.11 -24.86 -7.67
CA GLY A 44 -9.42 -25.16 -7.11
C GLY A 44 -10.46 -24.04 -7.27
N PRO A 45 -10.48 -23.03 -6.40
CA PRO A 45 -11.60 -22.07 -6.34
C PRO A 45 -11.72 -21.12 -7.53
N ALA A 46 -10.63 -20.78 -8.21
CA ALA A 46 -10.57 -19.73 -9.24
C ALA A 46 -11.67 -19.88 -10.31
N ALA A 47 -11.80 -21.05 -10.91
CA ALA A 47 -12.76 -21.27 -11.98
C ALA A 47 -14.21 -21.03 -11.52
N SER A 48 -14.59 -21.55 -10.35
CA SER A 48 -15.94 -21.36 -9.79
C SER A 48 -16.21 -19.91 -9.37
N TRP A 49 -15.16 -19.21 -8.92
CA TRP A 49 -15.27 -17.80 -8.57
C TRP A 49 -15.47 -16.95 -9.81
N THR A 50 -14.64 -17.16 -10.84
CA THR A 50 -14.75 -16.45 -12.12
C THR A 50 -16.13 -16.67 -12.78
N GLU A 51 -16.65 -17.90 -12.78
CA GLU A 51 -18.00 -18.20 -13.30
C GLU A 51 -19.07 -17.36 -12.59
N LYS A 52 -18.96 -17.17 -11.29
CA LYS A 52 -19.96 -16.44 -10.50
C LYS A 52 -19.83 -14.92 -10.58
N THR A 53 -18.63 -14.40 -10.85
CA THR A 53 -18.32 -12.98 -10.74
C THR A 53 -17.99 -12.29 -12.06
N SER A 54 -17.79 -13.02 -13.15
CA SER A 54 -17.35 -12.48 -14.44
C SER A 54 -18.24 -11.37 -15.05
N ASN A 55 -19.49 -11.28 -14.62
CA ASN A 55 -20.41 -10.20 -15.01
C ASN A 55 -20.44 -9.03 -14.03
N ILE A 56 -19.64 -9.06 -12.98
CA ILE A 56 -19.58 -8.06 -11.90
C ILE A 56 -18.16 -7.49 -11.79
N ILE A 57 -17.15 -8.36 -11.82
CA ILE A 57 -15.73 -8.02 -11.63
C ILE A 57 -14.92 -8.62 -12.78
N SER A 58 -14.04 -7.81 -13.33
CA SER A 58 -12.96 -8.23 -14.20
C SER A 58 -11.65 -7.91 -13.51
N CYS A 59 -10.87 -8.93 -13.18
CA CYS A 59 -9.53 -8.78 -12.64
C CYS A 59 -8.51 -8.95 -13.76
N GLY A 60 -7.61 -8.01 -13.89
CA GLY A 60 -6.58 -8.05 -14.90
C GLY A 60 -6.67 -6.89 -15.89
N ALA A 61 -5.64 -6.09 -15.94
CA ALA A 61 -5.51 -4.95 -16.83
C ALA A 61 -4.76 -5.29 -18.13
N SER A 62 -4.59 -6.57 -18.46
CA SER A 62 -3.90 -6.95 -19.68
C SER A 62 -4.87 -7.11 -20.86
N ASP A 63 -4.52 -6.57 -22.04
CA ASP A 63 -5.30 -6.71 -23.27
C ASP A 63 -5.50 -8.17 -23.72
N ASN A 64 -4.75 -9.10 -23.17
CA ASN A 64 -4.79 -10.53 -23.45
C ASN A 64 -5.69 -11.31 -22.46
N GLY A 65 -6.32 -10.64 -21.51
CA GLY A 65 -7.18 -11.28 -20.51
C GLY A 65 -6.43 -12.10 -19.46
N GLU A 66 -5.12 -11.95 -19.37
CA GLU A 66 -4.34 -12.52 -18.27
C GLU A 66 -4.59 -11.70 -17.00
N GLU A 67 -4.85 -12.38 -15.90
CA GLU A 67 -5.05 -11.73 -14.61
C GLU A 67 -3.80 -10.93 -14.22
N ALA A 68 -3.97 -9.63 -13.99
CA ALA A 68 -2.90 -8.77 -13.53
C ALA A 68 -2.70 -8.99 -12.02
N ASN A 69 -1.66 -9.71 -11.68
CA ASN A 69 -1.24 -9.96 -10.32
C ASN A 69 0.17 -9.42 -10.12
N TYR A 70 0.30 -8.43 -9.25
CA TYR A 70 1.55 -7.70 -9.03
C TYR A 70 2.01 -7.90 -7.60
N GLY A 71 3.20 -8.51 -7.45
CA GLY A 71 3.82 -8.76 -6.17
C GLY A 71 4.67 -7.57 -5.70
N PHE A 72 4.66 -7.34 -4.39
CA PHE A 72 5.53 -6.36 -3.74
C PHE A 72 6.15 -6.97 -2.49
N ASP A 73 7.44 -6.71 -2.30
CA ASP A 73 8.09 -6.95 -1.02
C ASP A 73 7.76 -5.80 -0.07
N VAL A 74 7.11 -6.12 1.06
CA VAL A 74 6.63 -5.11 2.01
C VAL A 74 7.60 -4.96 3.17
N ASN A 75 8.11 -3.75 3.37
CA ASN A 75 8.98 -3.40 4.48
C ASN A 75 8.23 -2.46 5.43
N VAL A 76 8.00 -2.90 6.67
CA VAL A 76 7.33 -2.11 7.70
C VAL A 76 8.34 -1.21 8.40
N TYR A 77 8.29 0.09 8.17
CA TYR A 77 9.15 1.06 8.84
C TYR A 77 8.47 1.75 10.03
N ARG A 78 7.14 1.77 10.03
CA ARG A 78 6.33 2.19 11.16
C ARG A 78 5.10 1.32 11.26
N ALA A 79 5.01 0.52 12.31
CA ALA A 79 3.85 -0.31 12.60
C ALA A 79 2.72 0.52 13.23
N ALA A 80 1.48 0.07 13.07
CA ALA A 80 0.36 0.59 13.83
C ALA A 80 0.57 0.33 15.33
N SER A 81 0.23 1.31 16.17
CA SER A 81 0.30 1.16 17.62
C SER A 81 -0.76 0.20 18.16
N GLU A 82 -1.91 0.17 17.50
CA GLU A 82 -2.99 -0.80 17.72
C GLU A 82 -3.56 -1.20 16.36
N PRO A 83 -3.88 -2.49 16.14
CA PRO A 83 -4.53 -2.88 14.90
C PRO A 83 -5.94 -2.29 14.86
N ASP A 84 -6.18 -1.43 13.87
CA ASP A 84 -7.54 -0.95 13.61
C ASP A 84 -8.36 -2.09 12.99
N THR A 85 -9.45 -2.43 13.67
CA THR A 85 -10.39 -3.46 13.22
C THR A 85 -11.66 -2.85 12.60
N GLU A 86 -11.80 -1.52 12.64
CA GLU A 86 -12.97 -0.85 12.07
C GLU A 86 -12.76 -0.59 10.57
N PRO A 87 -13.79 -0.85 9.75
CA PRO A 87 -13.74 -0.48 8.34
C PRO A 87 -13.82 1.03 8.17
N GLY A 88 -13.05 1.60 7.25
CA GLY A 88 -13.15 3.01 6.90
C GLY A 88 -11.86 3.82 6.95
N GLY A 89 -10.71 3.17 7.06
CA GLY A 89 -9.42 3.84 7.00
C GLY A 89 -9.10 4.40 5.61
N VAL A 90 -8.24 5.41 5.59
CA VAL A 90 -7.72 6.03 4.38
C VAL A 90 -6.36 5.45 4.07
N VAL A 91 -6.13 5.15 2.80
CA VAL A 91 -4.87 4.62 2.31
C VAL A 91 -4.31 5.55 1.24
N GLY A 92 -3.02 5.85 1.32
CA GLY A 92 -2.30 6.64 0.34
C GLY A 92 -1.13 5.88 -0.28
N PHE A 93 -0.99 6.00 -1.59
CA PHE A 93 0.18 5.52 -2.32
C PHE A 93 0.90 6.67 -3.01
N MET A 94 2.21 6.75 -2.84
CA MET A 94 3.11 7.51 -3.68
C MET A 94 4.14 6.56 -4.30
N PHE A 95 4.33 6.64 -5.61
CA PHE A 95 5.32 5.84 -6.33
C PHE A 95 6.56 6.70 -6.54
N CYS A 96 7.71 6.21 -6.07
CA CYS A 96 8.93 6.99 -6.01
C CYS A 96 10.09 6.30 -6.72
N SER A 97 10.92 7.10 -7.37
CA SER A 97 12.19 6.69 -7.99
C SER A 97 13.36 7.28 -7.24
N PHE A 98 14.45 6.51 -7.16
CA PHE A 98 15.73 7.01 -6.69
C PHE A 98 16.29 8.03 -7.68
N THR A 99 17.03 8.99 -7.17
CA THR A 99 17.68 10.05 -7.95
C THR A 99 19.19 10.04 -7.71
N ASP A 100 19.95 10.83 -8.49
CA ASP A 100 21.37 10.98 -8.25
C ASP A 100 21.65 11.49 -6.83
N GLY A 101 22.33 10.68 -6.02
CA GLY A 101 22.66 10.98 -4.62
C GLY A 101 21.54 10.66 -3.62
N PHE A 102 20.40 10.12 -4.05
CA PHE A 102 19.36 9.59 -3.17
C PHE A 102 19.06 8.14 -3.56
N GLY A 103 19.50 7.21 -2.73
CA GLY A 103 19.26 5.78 -2.88
C GLY A 103 18.64 5.18 -1.62
N LYS A 104 18.73 3.86 -1.49
CA LYS A 104 18.14 3.12 -0.37
C LYS A 104 18.67 3.57 1.01
N ALA A 105 19.95 3.94 1.10
CA ALA A 105 20.54 4.38 2.36
C ALA A 105 19.98 5.74 2.81
N GLU A 106 19.84 6.67 1.88
CA GLU A 106 19.25 7.99 2.12
C GLU A 106 17.76 7.87 2.45
N LEU A 107 17.03 6.97 1.77
CA LEU A 107 15.64 6.66 2.09
C LEU A 107 15.51 6.21 3.54
N VAL A 108 16.29 5.21 3.97
CA VAL A 108 16.23 4.70 5.36
C VAL A 108 16.53 5.80 6.38
N SER A 109 17.57 6.61 6.12
CA SER A 109 17.91 7.74 6.99
C SER A 109 16.82 8.80 7.06
N GLY A 110 16.17 9.09 5.92
CA GLY A 110 15.02 10.01 5.86
C GLY A 110 13.82 9.47 6.64
N LEU A 111 13.54 8.17 6.54
CA LEU A 111 12.46 7.53 7.28
C LEU A 111 12.70 7.54 8.81
N ASP A 112 13.95 7.38 9.25
CA ASP A 112 14.31 7.51 10.67
C ASP A 112 14.04 8.95 11.18
N THR A 113 14.41 9.96 10.38
CA THR A 113 14.11 11.37 10.68
C THR A 113 12.62 11.64 10.73
N PHE A 114 11.87 11.11 9.76
CA PHE A 114 10.43 11.22 9.68
C PHE A 114 9.72 10.56 10.88
N ASN A 115 10.16 9.37 11.28
CA ASN A 115 9.64 8.69 12.47
C ASN A 115 9.87 9.50 13.74
N GLY A 116 11.07 10.06 13.93
CA GLY A 116 11.36 10.93 15.07
C GLY A 116 10.47 12.18 15.11
N TRP A 117 10.17 12.76 13.95
CA TRP A 117 9.25 13.89 13.86
C TRP A 117 7.81 13.50 14.21
N ILE A 118 7.31 12.35 13.72
CA ILE A 118 5.98 11.85 14.05
C ILE A 118 5.86 11.62 15.56
N ASP A 119 6.85 10.97 16.18
CA ASP A 119 6.85 10.66 17.61
C ASP A 119 6.79 11.94 18.47
N ALA A 120 7.57 12.95 18.10
CA ALA A 120 7.53 14.25 18.76
C ALA A 120 6.17 14.96 18.59
N GLY A 121 5.55 14.86 17.42
CA GLY A 121 4.22 15.41 17.16
C GLY A 121 3.13 14.71 17.97
N GLN A 122 3.22 13.41 18.15
CA GLN A 122 2.28 12.62 18.95
C GLN A 122 2.38 12.94 20.45
N GLU A 123 3.60 13.08 20.98
CA GLU A 123 3.81 13.48 22.36
C GLU A 123 3.18 14.85 22.66
N MET A 124 3.31 15.81 21.74
CA MET A 124 2.70 17.14 21.88
C MET A 124 1.17 17.10 21.82
N ALA A 125 0.61 16.24 20.98
CA ALA A 125 -0.84 16.09 20.81
C ALA A 125 -1.50 15.29 21.94
N GLY A 126 -0.72 14.53 22.73
CA GLY A 126 -1.22 13.67 23.81
C GLY A 126 -2.06 12.47 23.32
N THR A 127 -1.96 12.14 22.06
CA THR A 127 -2.71 11.06 21.41
C THR A 127 -1.74 10.09 20.74
N GLY A 128 -1.95 8.80 20.89
CA GLY A 128 -1.33 7.81 20.00
C GLY A 128 -1.83 8.08 18.58
N SER A 129 -0.94 8.05 17.59
CA SER A 129 -1.39 8.18 16.21
C SER A 129 -1.66 6.80 15.63
N PRO A 130 -2.83 6.59 15.04
CA PRO A 130 -3.11 5.40 14.26
C PRO A 130 -2.34 5.36 12.94
N TYR A 131 -1.63 6.43 12.57
CA TYR A 131 -0.84 6.50 11.36
C TYR A 131 0.32 5.50 11.38
N PHE A 132 0.37 4.70 10.33
CA PHE A 132 1.51 3.82 10.05
C PHE A 132 1.81 3.81 8.56
N TYR A 133 2.97 3.31 8.19
CA TYR A 133 3.35 3.21 6.79
C TYR A 133 4.30 2.05 6.52
N THR A 134 4.30 1.65 5.26
CA THR A 134 5.17 0.61 4.73
C THR A 134 5.81 1.07 3.42
N ILE A 135 6.98 0.52 3.11
CA ILE A 135 7.63 0.69 1.82
C ILE A 135 7.45 -0.61 1.03
N HIS A 136 6.85 -0.49 -0.12
CA HIS A 136 6.59 -1.60 -1.04
C HIS A 136 7.60 -1.54 -2.18
N VAL A 137 8.40 -2.57 -2.32
CA VAL A 137 9.36 -2.71 -3.42
C VAL A 137 8.73 -3.63 -4.48
N PRO A 138 8.57 -3.19 -5.74
CA PRO A 138 8.02 -4.04 -6.79
C PRO A 138 8.84 -5.31 -6.99
N ASP A 139 8.17 -6.46 -7.06
CA ASP A 139 8.73 -7.77 -7.41
C ASP A 139 8.51 -8.08 -8.92
N PHE A 140 8.49 -7.04 -9.75
CA PHE A 140 8.31 -7.14 -11.20
C PHE A 140 9.00 -5.99 -11.91
N GLU A 141 9.49 -6.25 -13.13
CA GLU A 141 10.22 -5.27 -13.94
C GLU A 141 9.33 -4.61 -15.02
N THR A 142 8.24 -5.26 -15.40
CA THR A 142 7.36 -4.75 -16.45
C THR A 142 6.28 -3.85 -15.85
N PRO A 143 6.17 -2.59 -16.29
CA PRO A 143 5.11 -1.70 -15.82
C PRO A 143 3.72 -2.30 -16.02
N ILE A 144 2.82 -2.03 -15.07
CA ILE A 144 1.41 -2.36 -15.21
C ILE A 144 0.88 -1.59 -16.43
N GLN A 145 0.20 -2.28 -17.35
CA GLN A 145 -0.28 -1.69 -18.58
C GLN A 145 -1.09 -0.41 -18.33
N GLY A 146 -0.78 0.63 -19.07
CA GLY A 146 -1.42 1.94 -18.95
C GLY A 146 -1.01 2.75 -17.71
N SER A 147 -0.05 2.26 -16.91
CA SER A 147 0.48 2.96 -15.75
C SER A 147 2.00 3.00 -15.77
N SER A 148 2.58 3.85 -14.91
CA SER A 148 4.02 3.87 -14.64
C SER A 148 4.44 2.97 -13.45
N ILE A 149 3.49 2.28 -12.81
CA ILE A 149 3.80 1.34 -11.72
C ILE A 149 4.67 0.21 -12.27
N GLY A 150 5.77 -0.09 -11.59
CA GLY A 150 6.84 -0.98 -12.06
C GLY A 150 8.01 -0.25 -12.72
N SER A 151 7.85 1.04 -13.08
CA SER A 151 8.96 1.91 -13.45
C SER A 151 9.54 2.67 -12.26
N TYR A 152 8.93 2.53 -11.09
CA TYR A 152 9.36 3.13 -9.84
C TYR A 152 10.16 2.14 -8.99
N ASP A 153 11.07 2.66 -8.16
CA ASP A 153 11.90 1.83 -7.29
C ASP A 153 11.15 1.36 -6.04
N TYR A 154 10.17 2.15 -5.57
CA TYR A 154 9.34 1.79 -4.43
C TYR A 154 8.02 2.55 -4.40
N ALA A 155 7.04 2.03 -3.63
CA ALA A 155 5.86 2.76 -3.26
C ALA A 155 5.89 3.07 -1.76
N PHE A 156 5.60 4.32 -1.41
CA PHE A 156 5.36 4.75 -0.03
C PHE A 156 3.86 4.57 0.25
N HIS A 157 3.53 3.59 1.07
CA HIS A 157 2.17 3.17 1.36
C HIS A 157 1.79 3.60 2.78
N GLN A 158 0.81 4.46 2.91
CA GLN A 158 0.43 5.16 4.12
C GLN A 158 -0.98 4.79 4.55
N PHE A 159 -1.23 4.75 5.85
CA PHE A 159 -2.50 4.39 6.44
C PHE A 159 -2.91 5.37 7.53
N TRP A 160 -4.16 5.79 7.48
CA TRP A 160 -4.83 6.59 8.51
C TRP A 160 -6.14 5.90 8.88
N ASP A 161 -6.53 5.96 10.14
CA ASP A 161 -7.79 5.38 10.61
C ASP A 161 -9.02 6.14 10.09
N SER A 162 -8.85 7.41 9.76
CA SER A 162 -9.93 8.28 9.31
C SER A 162 -9.43 9.41 8.41
N GLU A 163 -10.37 10.04 7.71
CA GLU A 163 -10.08 11.27 6.96
C GLU A 163 -9.64 12.41 7.88
N GLU A 164 -10.24 12.53 9.05
CA GLU A 164 -9.87 13.55 10.04
C GLU A 164 -8.41 13.40 10.47
N SER A 165 -7.98 12.15 10.75
CA SER A 165 -6.57 11.87 11.08
C SER A 165 -5.63 12.18 9.92
N ARG A 166 -6.03 11.90 8.69
CA ARG A 166 -5.25 12.23 7.49
C ARG A 166 -5.08 13.74 7.33
N GLU A 167 -6.16 14.49 7.46
CA GLU A 167 -6.14 15.96 7.37
C GLU A 167 -5.30 16.58 8.48
N MET A 168 -5.44 16.10 9.71
CA MET A 168 -4.61 16.57 10.83
C MET A 168 -3.13 16.27 10.59
N GLY A 169 -2.82 15.06 10.10
CA GLY A 169 -1.44 14.69 9.76
C GLY A 169 -0.86 15.54 8.64
N ALA A 170 -1.64 15.82 7.60
CA ALA A 170 -1.23 16.69 6.49
C ALA A 170 -0.97 18.13 6.97
N GLN A 171 -1.83 18.69 7.82
CA GLN A 171 -1.65 20.02 8.39
C GLN A 171 -0.40 20.08 9.28
N LEU A 172 -0.20 19.07 10.13
CA LEU A 172 0.99 18.98 10.99
C LEU A 172 2.27 18.92 10.14
N PHE A 173 2.23 18.16 9.05
CA PHE A 173 3.35 18.06 8.11
C PHE A 173 3.64 19.41 7.45
N GLU A 174 2.62 20.12 6.96
CA GLU A 174 2.77 21.44 6.35
C GLU A 174 3.38 22.46 7.33
N ASP A 175 2.95 22.43 8.58
CA ASP A 175 3.37 23.41 9.60
C ASP A 175 4.76 23.11 10.20
N THR A 176 5.14 21.85 10.32
CA THR A 176 6.28 21.44 11.17
C THR A 176 7.18 20.35 10.57
N ALA A 177 7.00 19.99 9.28
CA ALA A 177 7.82 18.96 8.65
C ALA A 177 9.32 19.26 8.80
N PRO A 178 10.14 18.24 9.09
CA PRO A 178 11.57 18.43 9.16
C PRO A 178 12.13 18.83 7.81
N GLU A 179 13.03 19.81 7.77
CA GLU A 179 13.83 20.05 6.59
C GLU A 179 14.77 18.86 6.39
N ILE A 180 14.64 18.18 5.27
CA ILE A 180 15.53 17.10 4.87
C ILE A 180 16.50 17.69 3.84
N ASP A 181 17.73 17.93 4.27
CA ASP A 181 18.79 18.44 3.42
C ASP A 181 19.24 17.35 2.42
N GLY A 182 19.55 17.77 1.20
CA GLY A 182 20.15 16.93 0.17
C GLY A 182 19.20 16.51 -0.95
N PRO A 183 19.64 15.57 -1.80
CA PRO A 183 18.82 15.01 -2.87
C PRO A 183 17.54 14.37 -2.32
N GLN A 184 16.46 14.48 -3.09
CA GLN A 184 15.15 13.93 -2.76
C GLN A 184 14.75 12.89 -3.81
N PRO A 185 13.87 11.92 -3.47
CA PRO A 185 13.30 11.01 -4.46
C PRO A 185 12.40 11.78 -5.42
N ASP A 186 12.22 11.24 -6.61
CA ASP A 186 11.20 11.69 -7.55
C ASP A 186 9.93 10.86 -7.32
N CYS A 187 8.89 11.48 -6.78
CA CYS A 187 7.66 10.81 -6.39
C CYS A 187 6.46 11.34 -7.17
N SER A 188 5.53 10.43 -7.47
CA SER A 188 4.22 10.79 -8.03
C SER A 188 3.37 11.60 -7.03
N GLU A 189 2.28 12.17 -7.52
CA GLU A 189 1.20 12.61 -6.63
C GLU A 189 0.68 11.43 -5.80
N MET A 190 0.15 11.73 -4.61
CA MET A 190 -0.45 10.73 -3.74
C MET A 190 -1.80 10.28 -4.28
N LEU A 191 -1.96 8.99 -4.50
CA LEU A 191 -3.22 8.36 -4.83
C LEU A 191 -3.92 7.95 -3.53
N LEU A 192 -5.14 8.40 -3.32
CA LEU A 192 -5.93 8.13 -2.11
C LEU A 192 -7.05 7.12 -2.39
N PHE A 193 -7.24 6.24 -1.40
CA PHE A 193 -8.25 5.18 -1.43
C PHE A 193 -8.99 5.10 -0.10
N ASP A 194 -10.24 4.67 -0.17
CA ASP A 194 -10.97 4.17 1.00
C ASP A 194 -10.70 2.66 1.14
N SER A 195 -10.31 2.22 2.34
CA SER A 195 -10.03 0.82 2.60
C SER A 195 -11.28 0.07 3.07
N VAL A 196 -11.47 -1.13 2.52
CA VAL A 196 -12.55 -2.05 2.92
C VAL A 196 -11.90 -3.39 3.30
N PRO A 197 -11.71 -3.68 4.59
CA PRO A 197 -11.13 -4.95 5.00
C PRO A 197 -12.11 -6.10 4.75
N PHE A 198 -11.66 -7.12 4.00
CA PHE A 198 -12.39 -8.37 3.81
C PHE A 198 -11.95 -9.43 4.81
N ARG A 199 -10.69 -9.38 5.21
CA ARG A 199 -10.12 -10.24 6.23
C ARG A 199 -9.01 -9.49 6.97
N THR A 200 -9.11 -9.47 8.28
CA THR A 200 -8.09 -8.95 9.19
C THR A 200 -7.33 -10.11 9.84
N PRO A 201 -6.06 -9.91 10.23
CA PRO A 201 -5.34 -10.91 11.01
C PRO A 201 -6.14 -11.27 12.27
N GLN A 202 -6.20 -12.56 12.58
CA GLN A 202 -6.71 -13.01 13.86
C GLN A 202 -5.53 -12.92 14.86
N ILE A 203 -5.62 -11.99 15.78
CA ILE A 203 -4.66 -11.79 16.86
C ILE A 203 -4.88 -12.86 17.92
#